data_a254846ce952e375e389d300a480c928
#
_entry.id   a254846ce952e375e389d300a480c928
#
_cell.length_a   1.000
_cell.length_b   1.000
_cell.length_c   1.000
_cell.angle_alpha   90.00
_cell.angle_beta   90.00
_cell.angle_gamma   90.00
#
_symmetry.space_group_name_H-M   'P 1'
#
loop_
_entity.id
_entity.type
_entity.pdbx_description
1 polymer ?
#
loop_
_entity_poly.entity_id
_entity_poly.type
_entity_poly.pdbx_seq_one_letter_code
_entity_poly.pdbx_strand_id
1 'polypeptide(L)'
;MAQKPSIPKGTRDFSPEEMSKRNYIFDTIRSVYNLYGFQQIETPAMESLQTLMGKYGEEGDKLLFKILNSGDYLNKLSDEELIERNSLRLASKLCEKGLRYDLTVPFARYVVMHRDELQLPFKRYQIQPVWRADRPQRGRYREFYQCDADVVGSDSLLNEVELMQIVDTVFTRFGIRVQIKINNRKILTGIAEVIGEADKIIDITVAIDKLDKIGLDNVNKELADNGLSAEAIEKLQPILSLSGTNEEKLDTISSVLSASEIGLKGVEETRFILDTLNSVGLNNEIQLDLTLARGLNYYTGAIFEVKALDTPMGSITGGGRYDNLTGIFGMPGLSGVGISFGADRIFDVLNTLDLYPEDAVTSTKLLFINFGQTETAYCLPIVSKARGAGIQTEMYPDAAKMKKQMNYANAKHIPFVAITGENEIAEGKVMLKNMVTGEQQMVTPDELIEIVKA
;
A
#
# COMPACT_ATOMS: atom_id res chain seq x y z
N MET A 1 -29.07 30.70 1.18
CA MET A 1 -28.71 29.79 0.08
C MET A 1 -28.14 28.51 0.73
N ALA A 2 -28.59 27.33 0.30
CA ALA A 2 -28.01 26.08 0.78
C ALA A 2 -26.56 25.98 0.29
N GLN A 3 -25.64 25.62 1.17
CA GLN A 3 -24.23 25.38 0.83
C GLN A 3 -24.11 24.15 -0.07
N LYS A 4 -23.46 24.30 -1.22
CA LYS A 4 -23.19 23.14 -2.09
C LYS A 4 -22.17 22.23 -1.39
N PRO A 5 -22.49 20.95 -1.14
CA PRO A 5 -21.58 20.04 -0.50
C PRO A 5 -20.33 19.80 -1.35
N SER A 6 -19.16 19.68 -0.72
CA SER A 6 -17.89 19.40 -1.39
C SER A 6 -16.96 18.66 -0.42
N ILE A 7 -16.00 17.91 -0.97
CA ILE A 7 -14.95 17.24 -0.22
C ILE A 7 -13.61 17.96 -0.39
N PRO A 8 -12.65 17.82 0.54
CA PRO A 8 -11.33 18.39 0.41
C PRO A 8 -10.61 17.91 -0.85
N LYS A 9 -9.86 18.80 -1.50
CA LYS A 9 -9.12 18.45 -2.71
C LYS A 9 -8.09 17.35 -2.44
N GLY A 10 -8.13 16.29 -3.23
CA GLY A 10 -7.23 15.14 -3.11
C GLY A 10 -7.69 14.05 -2.16
N THR A 11 -8.93 14.16 -1.63
CA THR A 11 -9.66 13.08 -0.95
C THR A 11 -10.76 12.54 -1.85
N ARG A 12 -11.34 11.39 -1.50
CA ARG A 12 -12.37 10.71 -2.30
C ARG A 12 -13.44 10.09 -1.40
N ASP A 13 -14.69 10.10 -1.88
CA ASP A 13 -15.71 9.16 -1.45
C ASP A 13 -15.57 7.89 -2.28
N PHE A 14 -15.99 6.77 -1.73
CA PHE A 14 -16.04 5.47 -2.40
C PHE A 14 -17.45 4.93 -2.38
N SER A 15 -17.96 4.58 -3.54
CA SER A 15 -19.25 3.90 -3.69
C SER A 15 -19.20 2.49 -3.06
N PRO A 16 -20.36 1.84 -2.82
CA PRO A 16 -20.38 0.46 -2.34
C PRO A 16 -19.61 -0.52 -3.23
N GLU A 17 -19.70 -0.37 -4.56
CA GLU A 17 -18.94 -1.18 -5.52
C GLU A 17 -17.42 -0.95 -5.38
N GLU A 18 -16.99 0.31 -5.33
CA GLU A 18 -15.58 0.65 -5.13
C GLU A 18 -15.06 0.13 -3.78
N MET A 19 -15.89 0.16 -2.73
CA MET A 19 -15.54 -0.42 -1.43
C MET A 19 -15.40 -1.94 -1.47
N SER A 20 -16.25 -2.64 -2.24
CA SER A 20 -16.10 -4.09 -2.46
C SER A 20 -14.77 -4.41 -3.14
N LYS A 21 -14.42 -3.67 -4.18
CA LYS A 21 -13.12 -3.76 -4.87
C LYS A 21 -11.94 -3.47 -3.93
N ARG A 22 -12.05 -2.46 -3.09
CA ARG A 22 -11.02 -2.13 -2.09
C ARG A 22 -10.86 -3.22 -1.03
N ASN A 23 -11.97 -3.76 -0.55
CA ASN A 23 -11.94 -4.86 0.42
C ASN A 23 -11.27 -6.11 -0.16
N TYR A 24 -11.52 -6.44 -1.44
CA TYR A 24 -10.79 -7.50 -2.14
C TYR A 24 -9.28 -7.31 -2.07
N ILE A 25 -8.79 -6.06 -2.29
CA ILE A 25 -7.36 -5.75 -2.15
C ILE A 25 -6.87 -5.97 -0.72
N PHE A 26 -7.58 -5.42 0.26
CA PHE A 26 -7.18 -5.53 1.67
C PHE A 26 -7.19 -6.98 2.16
N ASP A 27 -8.21 -7.75 1.79
CA ASP A 27 -8.37 -9.13 2.22
C ASP A 27 -7.33 -10.05 1.57
N THR A 28 -7.01 -9.83 0.29
CA THR A 28 -5.95 -10.55 -0.40
C THR A 28 -4.61 -10.30 0.28
N ILE A 29 -4.23 -9.04 0.52
CA ILE A 29 -2.96 -8.68 1.18
C ILE A 29 -2.93 -9.23 2.61
N ARG A 30 -4.01 -9.05 3.38
CA ARG A 30 -4.13 -9.57 4.76
C ARG A 30 -3.95 -11.08 4.80
N SER A 31 -4.58 -11.79 3.89
CA SER A 31 -4.48 -13.26 3.82
C SER A 31 -3.05 -13.72 3.56
N VAL A 32 -2.29 -13.00 2.73
CA VAL A 32 -0.88 -13.30 2.48
C VAL A 32 -0.04 -13.00 3.72
N TYR A 33 -0.20 -11.84 4.35
CA TYR A 33 0.53 -11.51 5.59
C TYR A 33 0.34 -12.57 6.68
N ASN A 34 -0.89 -13.06 6.84
CA ASN A 34 -1.21 -14.12 7.80
C ASN A 34 -0.49 -15.45 7.47
N LEU A 35 -0.31 -15.80 6.19
CA LEU A 35 0.44 -17.00 5.78
C LEU A 35 1.92 -16.94 6.22
N TYR A 36 2.50 -15.73 6.26
CA TYR A 36 3.89 -15.52 6.66
C TYR A 36 4.05 -15.20 8.17
N GLY A 37 2.98 -15.33 8.95
CA GLY A 37 3.00 -15.18 10.40
C GLY A 37 3.08 -13.74 10.90
N PHE A 38 2.73 -12.75 10.06
CA PHE A 38 2.64 -11.36 10.48
C PHE A 38 1.38 -11.12 11.32
N GLN A 39 1.51 -10.30 12.37
CA GLN A 39 0.45 -9.96 13.30
C GLN A 39 -0.08 -8.54 13.04
N GLN A 40 -1.40 -8.39 13.07
CA GLN A 40 -2.01 -7.08 12.86
C GLN A 40 -1.84 -6.19 14.09
N ILE A 41 -1.41 -4.95 13.87
CA ILE A 41 -1.48 -3.87 14.85
C ILE A 41 -2.15 -2.63 14.24
N GLU A 42 -2.53 -1.69 15.07
CA GLU A 42 -2.98 -0.36 14.67
C GLU A 42 -2.31 0.71 15.52
N THR A 43 -2.05 1.87 14.90
CA THR A 43 -1.58 3.07 15.59
C THR A 43 -2.56 4.21 15.35
N PRO A 44 -2.61 5.24 16.21
CA PRO A 44 -3.50 6.38 16.01
C PRO A 44 -3.26 7.11 14.67
N ALA A 45 -4.32 7.65 14.08
CA ALA A 45 -4.23 8.52 12.90
C ALA A 45 -3.50 9.83 13.22
N MET A 46 -3.69 10.34 14.42
CA MET A 46 -3.02 11.52 14.96
C MET A 46 -1.79 11.11 15.77
N GLU A 47 -0.65 11.68 15.45
CA GLU A 47 0.59 11.54 16.21
C GLU A 47 1.02 12.89 16.77
N SER A 48 1.85 12.88 17.82
CA SER A 48 2.55 14.08 18.25
C SER A 48 3.33 14.68 17.08
N LEU A 49 3.24 15.98 16.86
CA LEU A 49 3.99 16.64 15.81
C LEU A 49 5.51 16.46 15.99
N GLN A 50 5.97 16.37 17.24
CA GLN A 50 7.36 16.08 17.57
C GLN A 50 7.80 14.66 17.10
N THR A 51 6.88 13.70 17.13
CA THR A 51 7.13 12.35 16.59
C THR A 51 7.33 12.37 15.08
N LEU A 52 6.60 13.21 14.36
CA LEU A 52 6.58 13.27 12.91
C LEU A 52 7.68 14.15 12.31
N MET A 53 7.93 15.32 12.92
CA MET A 53 8.87 16.32 12.38
C MET A 53 10.33 15.85 12.38
N GLY A 54 11.06 16.19 11.31
CA GLY A 54 12.46 15.87 11.16
C GLY A 54 12.77 14.41 10.80
N LYS A 55 11.76 13.61 10.44
CA LYS A 55 11.91 12.18 10.12
C LYS A 55 11.88 11.91 8.62
N TYR A 56 11.27 12.78 7.86
CA TYR A 56 11.00 12.61 6.42
C TYR A 56 11.86 13.51 5.53
N GLY A 57 12.81 14.25 6.11
CA GLY A 57 13.57 15.30 5.43
C GLY A 57 12.75 16.59 5.23
N GLU A 58 13.39 17.64 4.74
CA GLU A 58 12.74 18.96 4.59
C GLU A 58 11.50 18.93 3.68
N GLU A 59 11.53 18.15 2.59
CA GLU A 59 10.41 18.03 1.67
C GLU A 59 9.24 17.31 2.33
N GLY A 60 9.50 16.20 3.02
CA GLY A 60 8.46 15.44 3.73
C GLY A 60 7.81 16.25 4.85
N ASP A 61 8.60 17.02 5.60
CA ASP A 61 8.09 17.88 6.68
C ASP A 61 7.13 18.98 6.18
N LYS A 62 7.33 19.46 4.92
CA LYS A 62 6.41 20.39 4.25
C LYS A 62 5.09 19.74 3.87
N LEU A 63 5.08 18.41 3.69
CA LEU A 63 3.90 17.64 3.27
C LEU A 63 3.08 17.10 4.46
N LEU A 64 3.52 17.32 5.71
CA LEU A 64 2.78 16.93 6.90
C LEU A 64 1.51 17.79 7.09
N PHE A 65 0.37 17.14 7.26
CA PHE A 65 -0.84 17.80 7.75
C PHE A 65 -0.73 18.07 9.23
N LYS A 66 -0.67 19.34 9.61
CA LYS A 66 -0.62 19.80 10.99
C LYS A 66 -2.04 20.10 11.48
N ILE A 67 -2.35 19.67 12.70
CA ILE A 67 -3.67 19.85 13.33
C ILE A 67 -3.58 21.01 14.30
N LEU A 68 -4.37 22.04 14.03
CA LEU A 68 -4.48 23.22 14.89
C LEU A 68 -5.02 22.80 16.29
N ASN A 69 -4.41 23.31 17.35
CA ASN A 69 -4.86 23.05 18.70
C ASN A 69 -6.30 23.51 18.91
N SER A 70 -7.05 22.78 19.73
CA SER A 70 -8.43 23.15 20.08
C SER A 70 -8.46 24.28 21.11
N GLY A 71 -9.55 25.03 21.16
CA GLY A 71 -9.76 26.14 22.10
C GLY A 71 -9.09 27.43 21.63
N ASP A 72 -8.62 28.26 22.56
CA ASP A 72 -7.88 29.49 22.26
C ASP A 72 -6.41 29.16 21.90
N TYR A 73 -6.17 28.81 20.66
CA TYR A 73 -4.86 28.37 20.16
C TYR A 73 -3.86 29.53 20.00
N LEU A 74 -4.30 30.79 20.12
CA LEU A 74 -3.41 31.94 20.06
C LEU A 74 -2.83 32.34 21.41
N ASN A 75 -3.37 31.84 22.53
CA ASN A 75 -2.98 32.25 23.88
C ASN A 75 -1.51 31.97 24.25
N LYS A 76 -0.84 31.10 23.52
CA LYS A 76 0.57 30.77 23.70
C LYS A 76 1.53 31.62 22.85
N LEU A 77 1.01 32.54 22.05
CA LEU A 77 1.79 33.39 21.14
C LEU A 77 1.91 34.81 21.68
N SER A 78 3.04 35.43 21.48
CA SER A 78 3.20 36.87 21.68
C SER A 78 2.84 37.66 20.42
N ASP A 79 2.55 38.95 20.57
CA ASP A 79 2.27 39.85 19.46
C ASP A 79 3.47 39.93 18.49
N GLU A 80 4.69 39.90 19.03
CA GLU A 80 5.94 39.92 18.23
C GLU A 80 6.01 38.68 17.31
N GLU A 81 5.69 37.49 17.82
CA GLU A 81 5.69 36.26 17.04
C GLU A 81 4.66 36.28 15.92
N LEU A 82 3.49 36.86 16.18
CA LEU A 82 2.44 37.05 15.14
C LEU A 82 2.89 38.04 14.06
N ILE A 83 3.61 39.10 14.45
CA ILE A 83 4.14 40.10 13.51
C ILE A 83 5.28 39.52 12.68
N GLU A 84 6.16 38.67 13.26
CA GLU A 84 7.28 38.02 12.58
C GLU A 84 6.81 37.08 11.45
N ARG A 85 5.61 36.51 11.53
CA ARG A 85 5.00 35.60 10.54
C ARG A 85 5.87 34.39 10.17
N ASN A 86 6.71 33.90 11.09
CA ASN A 86 7.52 32.72 10.87
C ASN A 86 6.66 31.46 10.97
N SER A 87 6.23 30.91 9.83
CA SER A 87 5.30 29.79 9.77
C SER A 87 5.79 28.52 10.48
N LEU A 88 7.10 28.23 10.44
CA LEU A 88 7.67 27.04 11.09
C LEU A 88 7.64 27.17 12.61
N ARG A 89 8.04 28.35 13.13
CA ARG A 89 8.01 28.65 14.55
C ARG A 89 6.58 28.71 15.10
N LEU A 90 5.67 29.35 14.37
CA LEU A 90 4.24 29.40 14.74
C LEU A 90 3.61 28.02 14.72
N ALA A 91 3.88 27.19 13.71
CA ALA A 91 3.31 25.85 13.60
C ALA A 91 3.63 24.98 14.80
N SER A 92 4.85 25.04 15.37
CA SER A 92 5.25 24.27 16.55
C SER A 92 4.47 24.64 17.81
N LYS A 93 3.98 25.87 17.92
CA LYS A 93 3.16 26.35 19.04
C LYS A 93 1.66 26.18 18.83
N LEU A 94 1.21 26.32 17.58
CA LEU A 94 -0.18 26.21 17.20
C LEU A 94 -0.66 24.76 17.00
N CYS A 95 0.25 23.85 16.71
CA CYS A 95 -0.05 22.46 16.37
C CYS A 95 0.80 21.51 17.22
N GLU A 96 0.19 20.86 18.20
CA GLU A 96 0.85 19.80 18.97
C GLU A 96 0.76 18.43 18.28
N LYS A 97 -0.13 18.30 17.28
CA LYS A 97 -0.44 17.05 16.60
C LYS A 97 -0.41 17.23 15.10
N GLY A 98 -0.15 16.13 14.40
CA GLY A 98 -0.29 16.04 12.94
C GLY A 98 -0.96 14.72 12.55
N LEU A 99 -1.40 14.63 11.30
CA LEU A 99 -1.80 13.35 10.72
C LEU A 99 -0.54 12.59 10.29
N ARG A 100 -0.51 11.29 10.57
CA ARG A 100 0.63 10.43 10.20
C ARG A 100 0.87 10.45 8.69
N TYR A 101 2.14 10.57 8.31
CA TYR A 101 2.60 10.64 6.93
C TYR A 101 2.79 9.25 6.31
N ASP A 102 3.19 8.29 7.15
CA ASP A 102 3.37 6.87 6.86
C ASP A 102 2.97 6.03 8.09
N LEU A 103 3.15 4.71 8.00
CA LEU A 103 2.92 3.80 9.11
C LEU A 103 4.23 3.37 9.81
N THR A 104 5.38 3.66 9.22
CA THR A 104 6.70 3.19 9.70
C THR A 104 7.19 3.99 10.91
N VAL A 105 7.10 5.34 10.87
CA VAL A 105 7.50 6.18 12.01
C VAL A 105 6.59 5.97 13.22
N PRO A 106 5.24 5.93 13.10
CA PRO A 106 4.36 5.51 14.18
C PRO A 106 4.64 4.11 14.72
N PHE A 107 5.03 3.17 13.85
CA PHE A 107 5.43 1.83 14.25
C PHE A 107 6.73 1.84 15.06
N ALA A 108 7.74 2.58 14.67
CA ALA A 108 8.99 2.71 15.44
C ALA A 108 8.71 3.26 16.86
N ARG A 109 7.84 4.28 16.98
CA ARG A 109 7.38 4.78 18.27
C ARG A 109 6.65 3.69 19.07
N TYR A 110 5.76 2.91 18.41
CA TYR A 110 5.04 1.80 19.02
C TYR A 110 6.00 0.75 19.60
N VAL A 111 6.99 0.33 18.84
CA VAL A 111 8.01 -0.66 19.26
C VAL A 111 8.73 -0.19 20.53
N VAL A 112 9.16 1.08 20.57
CA VAL A 112 9.86 1.63 21.74
C VAL A 112 8.95 1.71 22.98
N MET A 113 7.69 2.10 22.80
CA MET A 113 6.72 2.20 23.91
C MET A 113 6.31 0.85 24.49
N HIS A 114 6.31 -0.21 23.67
CA HIS A 114 5.88 -1.57 24.04
C HIS A 114 7.03 -2.58 24.09
N ARG A 115 8.29 -2.11 24.17
CA ARG A 115 9.49 -2.95 24.08
C ARG A 115 9.50 -4.15 25.04
N ASP A 116 8.94 -3.97 26.24
CA ASP A 116 8.92 -4.99 27.28
C ASP A 116 7.77 -6.01 27.08
N GLU A 117 6.85 -5.74 26.17
CA GLU A 117 5.70 -6.58 25.82
C GLU A 117 5.92 -7.35 24.54
N LEU A 118 6.81 -6.87 23.64
CA LEU A 118 7.03 -7.43 22.33
C LEU A 118 8.08 -8.55 22.36
N GLN A 119 7.73 -9.69 21.75
CA GLN A 119 8.69 -10.76 21.49
C GLN A 119 9.43 -10.48 20.18
N LEU A 120 10.76 -10.35 20.23
CA LEU A 120 11.61 -10.19 19.05
C LEU A 120 12.10 -11.55 18.51
N PRO A 121 12.26 -11.70 17.18
CA PRO A 121 11.88 -10.75 16.15
C PRO A 121 10.36 -10.59 16.06
N PHE A 122 9.90 -9.36 15.88
CA PHE A 122 8.48 -9.03 15.80
C PHE A 122 8.08 -8.75 14.35
N LYS A 123 7.14 -9.54 13.83
CA LYS A 123 6.53 -9.40 12.50
C LYS A 123 5.16 -8.76 12.64
N ARG A 124 4.99 -7.54 12.15
CA ARG A 124 3.69 -6.84 12.19
C ARG A 124 3.19 -6.49 10.80
N TYR A 125 1.88 -6.35 10.64
CA TYR A 125 1.30 -5.62 9.52
C TYR A 125 0.28 -4.58 9.97
N GLN A 126 0.10 -3.53 9.15
CA GLN A 126 -0.94 -2.50 9.29
C GLN A 126 -1.57 -2.21 7.93
N ILE A 127 -2.90 -2.09 7.90
CA ILE A 127 -3.66 -1.64 6.73
C ILE A 127 -4.48 -0.44 7.18
N GLN A 128 -3.94 0.76 6.99
CA GLN A 128 -4.52 1.97 7.54
C GLN A 128 -4.28 3.17 6.61
N PRO A 129 -5.12 4.24 6.70
CA PRO A 129 -4.93 5.47 5.92
C PRO A 129 -3.75 6.29 6.44
N VAL A 130 -3.11 7.02 5.49
CA VAL A 130 -2.07 8.01 5.74
C VAL A 130 -2.37 9.29 4.96
N TRP A 131 -1.74 10.40 5.35
CA TRP A 131 -2.05 11.73 4.80
C TRP A 131 -0.80 12.47 4.39
N ARG A 132 -0.79 12.93 3.13
CA ARG A 132 0.31 13.73 2.57
C ARG A 132 -0.25 14.93 1.81
N ALA A 133 0.26 16.13 2.08
CA ALA A 133 -0.17 17.36 1.42
C ALA A 133 0.35 17.48 -0.03
N ASP A 134 0.55 16.38 -0.71
CA ASP A 134 0.96 16.28 -2.10
C ASP A 134 0.04 17.06 -3.05
N ARG A 135 0.57 17.46 -4.22
CA ARG A 135 -0.25 17.92 -5.34
C ARG A 135 -1.03 16.75 -5.91
N PRO A 136 -2.39 16.76 -5.84
CA PRO A 136 -3.20 15.64 -6.30
C PRO A 136 -3.05 15.39 -7.80
N GLN A 137 -2.87 14.12 -8.16
CA GLN A 137 -2.89 13.61 -9.53
C GLN A 137 -3.29 12.13 -9.52
N ARG A 138 -3.53 11.52 -10.67
CA ARG A 138 -3.86 10.09 -10.75
C ARG A 138 -2.78 9.26 -10.05
N GLY A 139 -3.20 8.34 -9.15
CA GLY A 139 -2.30 7.52 -8.35
C GLY A 139 -1.55 8.27 -7.22
N ARG A 140 -1.89 9.56 -6.97
CA ARG A 140 -1.33 10.35 -5.87
C ARG A 140 -2.42 11.20 -5.22
N TYR A 141 -2.85 10.75 -4.05
CA TYR A 141 -3.93 11.33 -3.27
C TYR A 141 -3.38 11.95 -1.97
N ARG A 142 -4.16 12.79 -1.32
CA ARG A 142 -3.82 13.39 -0.03
C ARG A 142 -4.19 12.50 1.15
N GLU A 143 -5.17 11.62 0.96
CA GLU A 143 -5.57 10.56 1.85
C GLU A 143 -5.56 9.26 1.06
N PHE A 144 -4.81 8.25 1.52
CA PHE A 144 -4.69 6.97 0.85
C PHE A 144 -4.27 5.87 1.85
N TYR A 145 -4.53 4.62 1.49
CA TYR A 145 -4.20 3.48 2.34
C TYR A 145 -2.82 2.91 2.01
N GLN A 146 -2.04 2.67 3.06
CA GLN A 146 -0.85 1.84 3.01
C GLN A 146 -1.14 0.48 3.66
N CYS A 147 -0.60 -0.58 3.07
CA CYS A 147 -0.63 -1.92 3.62
C CYS A 147 0.81 -2.31 3.89
N ASP A 148 1.28 -2.05 5.10
CA ASP A 148 2.67 -2.21 5.51
C ASP A 148 2.88 -3.52 6.24
N ALA A 149 4.01 -4.18 5.94
CA ALA A 149 4.52 -5.32 6.70
C ALA A 149 5.98 -5.07 7.06
N ASP A 150 6.34 -5.22 8.35
CA ASP A 150 7.68 -5.00 8.85
C ASP A 150 8.10 -6.11 9.82
N VAL A 151 9.40 -6.38 9.81
CA VAL A 151 10.08 -7.24 10.78
C VAL A 151 11.09 -6.38 11.53
N VAL A 152 11.06 -6.38 12.86
CA VAL A 152 12.06 -5.69 13.70
C VAL A 152 12.72 -6.67 14.66
N GLY A 153 13.98 -6.36 15.02
CA GLY A 153 14.77 -7.17 15.96
C GLY A 153 15.50 -8.35 15.32
N SER A 154 15.80 -8.27 14.01
CA SER A 154 16.60 -9.26 13.30
C SER A 154 17.40 -8.64 12.17
N ASP A 155 18.71 -8.94 12.13
CA ASP A 155 19.62 -8.53 11.06
C ASP A 155 19.64 -9.51 9.89
N SER A 156 18.92 -10.63 9.99
CA SER A 156 18.92 -11.67 8.97
C SER A 156 18.34 -11.19 7.65
N LEU A 157 19.08 -11.40 6.56
CA LEU A 157 18.65 -11.11 5.19
C LEU A 157 17.53 -12.04 4.69
N LEU A 158 17.21 -13.10 5.43
CA LEU A 158 16.03 -13.94 5.16
C LEU A 158 14.73 -13.14 5.31
N ASN A 159 14.74 -12.05 6.08
CA ASN A 159 13.58 -11.17 6.18
C ASN A 159 13.30 -10.46 4.85
N GLU A 160 14.33 -9.98 4.14
CA GLU A 160 14.21 -9.42 2.79
C GLU A 160 13.68 -10.44 1.79
N VAL A 161 14.22 -11.66 1.85
CA VAL A 161 13.78 -12.78 0.99
C VAL A 161 12.28 -13.05 1.21
N GLU A 162 11.85 -13.17 2.46
CA GLU A 162 10.45 -13.41 2.81
C GLU A 162 9.53 -12.27 2.35
N LEU A 163 9.95 -11.01 2.52
CA LEU A 163 9.19 -9.85 2.05
C LEU A 163 9.05 -9.84 0.52
N MET A 164 10.06 -10.25 -0.23
CA MET A 164 9.95 -10.34 -1.69
C MET A 164 9.06 -11.49 -2.13
N GLN A 165 9.04 -12.61 -1.41
CA GLN A 165 8.08 -13.69 -1.65
C GLN A 165 6.62 -13.22 -1.37
N ILE A 166 6.40 -12.41 -0.32
CA ILE A 166 5.10 -11.77 -0.05
C ILE A 166 4.69 -10.89 -1.22
N VAL A 167 5.59 -10.05 -1.73
CA VAL A 167 5.33 -9.19 -2.89
C VAL A 167 4.92 -10.02 -4.11
N ASP A 168 5.71 -11.05 -4.44
CA ASP A 168 5.44 -11.96 -5.56
C ASP A 168 4.08 -12.65 -5.41
N THR A 169 3.78 -13.18 -4.22
CA THR A 169 2.53 -13.88 -3.92
C THR A 169 1.32 -12.96 -4.07
N VAL A 170 1.40 -11.72 -3.54
CA VAL A 170 0.31 -10.75 -3.61
C VAL A 170 -0.01 -10.39 -5.05
N PHE A 171 0.99 -10.03 -5.86
CA PHE A 171 0.77 -9.63 -7.25
C PHE A 171 0.38 -10.79 -8.16
N THR A 172 0.88 -12.00 -7.89
CA THR A 172 0.42 -13.22 -8.56
C THR A 172 -1.08 -13.47 -8.30
N ARG A 173 -1.54 -13.29 -7.06
CA ARG A 173 -2.98 -13.43 -6.72
C ARG A 173 -3.86 -12.37 -7.36
N PHE A 174 -3.33 -11.16 -7.55
CA PHE A 174 -4.04 -10.10 -8.27
C PHE A 174 -4.02 -10.28 -9.79
N GLY A 175 -3.20 -11.18 -10.32
CA GLY A 175 -2.98 -11.33 -11.77
C GLY A 175 -2.23 -10.13 -12.39
N ILE A 176 -1.54 -9.33 -11.57
CA ILE A 176 -0.73 -8.18 -12.03
C ILE A 176 0.70 -8.64 -12.24
N ARG A 177 1.19 -8.52 -13.48
CA ARG A 177 2.61 -8.72 -13.77
C ARG A 177 3.42 -7.53 -13.29
N VAL A 178 4.46 -7.81 -12.50
CA VAL A 178 5.30 -6.75 -11.93
C VAL A 178 6.78 -7.00 -12.18
N GLN A 179 7.56 -5.92 -12.16
CA GLN A 179 9.00 -5.96 -12.02
C GLN A 179 9.36 -5.52 -10.60
N ILE A 180 10.09 -6.36 -9.89
CA ILE A 180 10.66 -6.07 -8.58
C ILE A 180 12.07 -5.55 -8.79
N LYS A 181 12.33 -4.30 -8.45
CA LYS A 181 13.66 -3.69 -8.46
C LYS A 181 14.27 -3.75 -7.09
N ILE A 182 15.52 -4.15 -6.99
CA ILE A 182 16.32 -4.18 -5.75
C ILE A 182 17.60 -3.37 -5.94
N ASN A 183 18.00 -2.66 -4.90
CA ASN A 183 19.34 -2.08 -4.72
C ASN A 183 19.72 -2.13 -3.23
N ASN A 184 20.88 -1.60 -2.89
CA ASN A 184 21.35 -1.50 -1.50
C ASN A 184 21.97 -0.13 -1.24
N ARG A 185 21.58 0.53 -0.13
CA ARG A 185 22.16 1.82 0.28
C ARG A 185 23.66 1.75 0.47
N LYS A 186 24.18 0.62 0.91
CA LYS A 186 25.63 0.40 1.06
C LYS A 186 26.36 0.40 -0.29
N ILE A 187 25.74 -0.13 -1.35
CA ILE A 187 26.28 -0.03 -2.71
C ILE A 187 26.35 1.44 -3.14
N LEU A 188 25.26 2.20 -2.94
CA LEU A 188 25.23 3.63 -3.28
C LEU A 188 26.26 4.44 -2.49
N THR A 189 26.46 4.13 -1.21
CA THR A 189 27.53 4.73 -0.38
C THR A 189 28.90 4.39 -0.94
N GLY A 190 29.15 3.12 -1.27
CA GLY A 190 30.41 2.69 -1.88
C GLY A 190 30.70 3.36 -3.21
N ILE A 191 29.69 3.58 -4.05
CA ILE A 191 29.80 4.33 -5.31
C ILE A 191 30.28 5.76 -5.00
N ALA A 192 29.66 6.45 -4.04
CA ALA A 192 30.06 7.82 -3.66
C ALA A 192 31.50 7.88 -3.11
N GLU A 193 31.95 6.87 -2.35
CA GLU A 193 33.33 6.75 -1.86
C GLU A 193 34.33 6.59 -3.02
N VAL A 194 34.07 5.65 -3.94
CA VAL A 194 34.99 5.33 -5.05
C VAL A 194 35.12 6.46 -6.05
N ILE A 195 34.06 7.23 -6.29
CA ILE A 195 34.15 8.42 -7.14
C ILE A 195 34.75 9.64 -6.42
N GLY A 196 35.00 9.54 -5.10
CA GLY A 196 35.64 10.60 -4.30
C GLY A 196 34.70 11.70 -3.81
N GLU A 197 33.38 11.42 -3.75
CA GLU A 197 32.33 12.39 -3.38
C GLU A 197 31.43 11.86 -2.24
N ALA A 198 32.01 11.18 -1.26
CA ALA A 198 31.28 10.55 -0.15
C ALA A 198 30.35 11.52 0.61
N ASP A 199 30.74 12.77 0.77
CA ASP A 199 29.95 13.80 1.46
C ASP A 199 28.68 14.21 0.70
N LYS A 200 28.61 13.88 -0.61
CA LYS A 200 27.49 14.26 -1.51
C LYS A 200 26.56 13.11 -1.84
N ILE A 201 26.58 12.03 -1.06
CA ILE A 201 25.74 10.84 -1.29
C ILE A 201 24.25 11.19 -1.48
N ILE A 202 23.74 12.19 -0.76
CA ILE A 202 22.33 12.61 -0.87
C ILE A 202 22.08 13.24 -2.23
N ASP A 203 22.94 14.16 -2.68
CA ASP A 203 22.81 14.84 -3.97
C ASP A 203 22.93 13.84 -5.13
N ILE A 204 23.89 12.90 -5.03
CA ILE A 204 24.09 11.82 -5.98
C ILE A 204 22.82 10.96 -6.10
N THR A 205 22.28 10.49 -4.98
CA THR A 205 21.12 9.62 -4.97
C THR A 205 19.83 10.31 -5.44
N VAL A 206 19.64 11.57 -5.09
CA VAL A 206 18.51 12.39 -5.55
C VAL A 206 18.55 12.65 -7.06
N ALA A 207 19.74 12.89 -7.62
CA ALA A 207 19.91 13.09 -9.05
C ALA A 207 19.69 11.78 -9.83
N ILE A 208 20.31 10.68 -9.38
CA ILE A 208 20.17 9.35 -10.01
C ILE A 208 18.73 8.86 -10.04
N ASP A 209 17.95 9.08 -8.98
CA ASP A 209 16.52 8.70 -8.93
C ASP A 209 15.67 9.33 -10.04
N LYS A 210 16.15 10.40 -10.63
CA LYS A 210 15.46 11.09 -11.71
C LYS A 210 15.84 10.56 -13.11
N LEU A 211 16.80 9.63 -13.22
CA LEU A 211 17.37 9.19 -14.49
C LEU A 211 16.28 8.74 -15.49
N ASP A 212 15.34 7.90 -15.03
CA ASP A 212 14.22 7.43 -15.88
C ASP A 212 13.31 8.56 -16.38
N LYS A 213 13.30 9.72 -15.71
CA LYS A 213 12.37 10.83 -16.00
C LYS A 213 12.99 11.93 -16.85
N ILE A 214 14.25 12.30 -16.55
CA ILE A 214 14.88 13.47 -17.13
C ILE A 214 16.04 13.11 -18.08
N GLY A 215 16.46 11.84 -18.08
CA GLY A 215 17.56 11.36 -18.92
C GLY A 215 18.96 11.71 -18.39
N LEU A 216 19.97 11.02 -18.91
CA LEU A 216 21.35 11.04 -18.43
C LEU A 216 21.97 12.45 -18.47
N ASP A 217 21.76 13.20 -19.55
CA ASP A 217 22.35 14.54 -19.73
C ASP A 217 21.86 15.52 -18.64
N ASN A 218 20.57 15.46 -18.30
CA ASN A 218 20.02 16.32 -17.25
C ASN A 218 20.44 15.87 -15.85
N VAL A 219 20.62 14.56 -15.63
CA VAL A 219 21.21 14.03 -14.38
C VAL A 219 22.64 14.54 -14.23
N ASN A 220 23.47 14.43 -15.27
CA ASN A 220 24.83 14.91 -15.23
C ASN A 220 24.91 16.42 -14.96
N LYS A 221 24.01 17.21 -15.56
CA LYS A 221 23.93 18.65 -15.29
C LYS A 221 23.55 18.91 -13.83
N GLU A 222 22.55 18.21 -13.29
CA GLU A 222 22.14 18.36 -11.88
C GLU A 222 23.28 17.99 -10.92
N LEU A 223 24.03 16.91 -11.22
CA LEU A 223 25.20 16.52 -10.43
C LEU A 223 26.29 17.61 -10.44
N ALA A 224 26.57 18.21 -11.62
CA ALA A 224 27.52 19.31 -11.74
C ALA A 224 27.02 20.57 -11.01
N ASP A 225 25.73 20.92 -11.11
CA ASP A 225 25.12 22.04 -10.41
C ASP A 225 25.18 21.87 -8.88
N ASN A 226 25.13 20.62 -8.40
CA ASN A 226 25.32 20.23 -6.98
C ASN A 226 26.80 20.15 -6.59
N GLY A 227 27.71 20.53 -7.49
CA GLY A 227 29.13 20.70 -7.22
C GLY A 227 29.96 19.40 -7.26
N LEU A 228 29.48 18.33 -7.93
CA LEU A 228 30.31 17.17 -8.22
C LEU A 228 31.37 17.52 -9.26
N SER A 229 32.58 16.97 -9.09
CA SER A 229 33.65 17.14 -10.06
C SER A 229 33.36 16.44 -11.39
N ALA A 230 33.90 16.97 -12.49
CA ALA A 230 33.77 16.36 -13.81
C ALA A 230 34.33 14.92 -13.83
N GLU A 231 35.43 14.66 -13.12
CA GLU A 231 36.02 13.33 -12.96
C GLU A 231 35.10 12.36 -12.24
N ALA A 232 34.41 12.81 -11.16
CA ALA A 232 33.43 11.99 -10.44
C ALA A 232 32.24 11.63 -11.34
N ILE A 233 31.72 12.60 -12.10
CA ILE A 233 30.62 12.37 -13.05
C ILE A 233 31.04 11.37 -14.14
N GLU A 234 32.27 11.47 -14.67
CA GLU A 234 32.80 10.54 -15.67
C GLU A 234 32.91 9.11 -15.11
N LYS A 235 33.41 8.93 -13.88
CA LYS A 235 33.48 7.64 -13.19
C LYS A 235 32.09 7.03 -12.92
N LEU A 236 31.06 7.83 -12.79
CA LEU A 236 29.71 7.39 -12.54
C LEU A 236 28.99 6.84 -13.79
N GLN A 237 29.38 7.30 -15.02
CA GLN A 237 28.69 6.92 -16.26
C GLN A 237 28.59 5.40 -16.51
N PRO A 238 29.70 4.62 -16.37
CA PRO A 238 29.62 3.16 -16.57
C PRO A 238 28.67 2.47 -15.60
N ILE A 239 28.52 3.02 -14.38
CA ILE A 239 27.65 2.48 -13.35
C ILE A 239 26.17 2.75 -13.70
N LEU A 240 25.85 3.97 -14.14
CA LEU A 240 24.49 4.37 -14.52
C LEU A 240 23.99 3.68 -15.78
N SER A 241 24.89 3.29 -16.68
CA SER A 241 24.58 2.59 -17.94
C SER A 241 24.72 1.07 -17.84
N LEU A 242 25.01 0.52 -16.66
CA LEU A 242 25.27 -0.90 -16.46
C LEU A 242 24.03 -1.74 -16.82
N SER A 243 24.20 -2.65 -17.77
CA SER A 243 23.17 -3.57 -18.26
C SER A 243 23.63 -5.02 -18.14
N GLY A 244 22.72 -5.97 -18.31
CA GLY A 244 23.01 -7.40 -18.22
C GLY A 244 22.19 -8.09 -17.14
N THR A 245 22.53 -9.34 -16.85
CA THR A 245 21.92 -10.15 -15.78
C THR A 245 22.28 -9.59 -14.40
N ASN A 246 21.54 -10.01 -13.37
CA ASN A 246 21.84 -9.60 -11.99
C ASN A 246 23.25 -10.01 -11.58
N GLU A 247 23.70 -11.20 -11.98
CA GLU A 247 25.03 -11.73 -11.69
C GLU A 247 26.14 -10.88 -12.35
N GLU A 248 26.02 -10.62 -13.65
CA GLU A 248 26.97 -9.78 -14.39
C GLU A 248 27.07 -8.36 -13.80
N LYS A 249 25.95 -7.78 -13.38
CA LYS A 249 25.91 -6.48 -12.71
C LYS A 249 26.61 -6.53 -11.36
N LEU A 250 26.34 -7.58 -10.55
CA LEU A 250 26.99 -7.75 -9.23
C LEU A 250 28.50 -7.94 -9.35
N ASP A 251 28.95 -8.71 -10.32
CA ASP A 251 30.39 -8.93 -10.56
C ASP A 251 31.08 -7.63 -11.00
N THR A 252 30.47 -6.90 -11.91
CA THR A 252 30.99 -5.61 -12.37
C THR A 252 31.06 -4.61 -11.24
N ILE A 253 29.97 -4.42 -10.48
CA ILE A 253 29.94 -3.44 -9.40
C ILE A 253 30.85 -3.86 -8.24
N SER A 254 31.02 -5.15 -7.97
CA SER A 254 31.99 -5.67 -6.98
C SER A 254 33.41 -5.25 -7.35
N SER A 255 33.78 -5.34 -8.63
CA SER A 255 35.09 -4.92 -9.11
C SER A 255 35.29 -3.41 -8.97
N VAL A 256 34.28 -2.61 -9.31
CA VAL A 256 34.30 -1.14 -9.17
C VAL A 256 34.43 -0.74 -7.70
N LEU A 257 33.75 -1.42 -6.79
CA LEU A 257 33.71 -1.12 -5.37
C LEU A 257 34.84 -1.78 -4.57
N SER A 258 35.85 -2.36 -5.21
CA SER A 258 36.93 -3.11 -4.55
C SER A 258 37.68 -2.32 -3.47
N ALA A 259 37.68 -0.98 -3.52
CA ALA A 259 38.30 -0.08 -2.53
C ALA A 259 37.30 0.36 -1.42
N SER A 260 36.02 -0.02 -1.48
CA SER A 260 35.00 0.37 -0.50
C SER A 260 34.50 -0.85 0.27
N GLU A 261 34.84 -0.96 1.55
CA GLU A 261 34.37 -2.06 2.41
C GLU A 261 32.83 -2.05 2.55
N ILE A 262 32.24 -0.86 2.71
CA ILE A 262 30.78 -0.73 2.83
C ILE A 262 30.08 -1.11 1.52
N GLY A 263 30.65 -0.73 0.38
CA GLY A 263 30.14 -1.07 -0.93
C GLY A 263 30.18 -2.56 -1.19
N LEU A 264 31.29 -3.24 -0.91
CA LEU A 264 31.43 -4.69 -1.02
C LEU A 264 30.45 -5.43 -0.12
N LYS A 265 30.24 -4.98 1.12
CA LYS A 265 29.20 -5.52 1.99
C LYS A 265 27.80 -5.41 1.39
N GLY A 266 27.48 -4.28 0.77
CA GLY A 266 26.21 -4.11 0.07
C GLY A 266 26.03 -5.07 -1.10
N VAL A 267 27.11 -5.35 -1.85
CA VAL A 267 27.12 -6.35 -2.95
C VAL A 267 26.89 -7.75 -2.39
N GLU A 268 27.57 -8.13 -1.31
CA GLU A 268 27.44 -9.43 -0.65
C GLU A 268 25.98 -9.66 -0.17
N GLU A 269 25.41 -8.69 0.53
CA GLU A 269 24.03 -8.74 1.00
C GLU A 269 23.02 -8.87 -0.16
N THR A 270 23.21 -8.12 -1.23
CA THR A 270 22.33 -8.16 -2.40
C THR A 270 22.44 -9.48 -3.14
N ARG A 271 23.67 -10.01 -3.29
CA ARG A 271 23.91 -11.35 -3.87
C ARG A 271 23.21 -12.43 -3.08
N PHE A 272 23.35 -12.44 -1.76
CA PHE A 272 22.67 -13.40 -0.90
C PHE A 272 21.16 -13.40 -1.10
N ILE A 273 20.53 -12.21 -1.16
CA ILE A 273 19.08 -12.05 -1.36
C ILE A 273 18.69 -12.63 -2.73
N LEU A 274 19.39 -12.23 -3.80
CA LEU A 274 19.07 -12.65 -5.16
C LEU A 274 19.28 -14.15 -5.38
N ASP A 275 20.38 -14.72 -4.89
CA ASP A 275 20.68 -16.15 -5.01
C ASP A 275 19.65 -16.99 -4.25
N THR A 276 19.27 -16.55 -3.05
CA THR A 276 18.24 -17.23 -2.26
C THR A 276 16.89 -17.17 -2.95
N LEU A 277 16.49 -16.04 -3.48
CA LEU A 277 15.23 -15.88 -4.24
C LEU A 277 15.23 -16.72 -5.53
N ASN A 278 16.36 -16.79 -6.23
CA ASN A 278 16.51 -17.66 -7.40
C ASN A 278 16.32 -19.15 -7.05
N SER A 279 16.81 -19.58 -5.88
CA SER A 279 16.67 -20.96 -5.42
C SER A 279 15.23 -21.33 -5.04
N VAL A 280 14.46 -20.36 -4.53
CA VAL A 280 13.04 -20.54 -4.16
C VAL A 280 12.15 -20.47 -5.41
N GLY A 281 12.49 -19.61 -6.35
CA GLY A 281 11.70 -19.26 -7.53
C GLY A 281 10.62 -18.22 -7.23
N LEU A 282 10.51 -17.24 -8.10
CA LEU A 282 9.44 -16.22 -8.08
C LEU A 282 8.66 -16.30 -9.40
N ASN A 283 7.40 -15.92 -9.37
CA ASN A 283 6.58 -15.80 -10.59
C ASN A 283 6.88 -14.49 -11.35
N ASN A 284 7.34 -13.47 -10.63
CA ASN A 284 7.68 -12.16 -11.18
C ASN A 284 9.20 -11.94 -11.21
N GLU A 285 9.66 -11.15 -12.15
CA GLU A 285 11.09 -10.84 -12.32
C GLU A 285 11.59 -9.94 -11.18
N ILE A 286 12.75 -10.31 -10.60
CA ILE A 286 13.52 -9.44 -9.71
C ILE A 286 14.80 -8.97 -10.41
N GLN A 287 15.04 -7.65 -10.41
CA GLN A 287 16.14 -7.02 -11.12
C GLN A 287 16.96 -6.11 -10.20
N LEU A 288 18.28 -6.30 -10.20
CA LEU A 288 19.21 -5.32 -9.64
C LEU A 288 19.18 -4.04 -10.50
N ASP A 289 18.83 -2.93 -9.86
CA ASP A 289 18.79 -1.62 -10.47
C ASP A 289 19.61 -0.61 -9.67
N LEU A 290 20.84 -0.36 -10.10
CA LEU A 290 21.76 0.55 -9.43
C LEU A 290 21.30 2.02 -9.45
N THR A 291 20.31 2.34 -10.29
CA THR A 291 19.68 3.67 -10.34
C THR A 291 18.51 3.81 -9.36
N LEU A 292 18.08 2.71 -8.74
CA LEU A 292 17.12 2.76 -7.65
C LEU A 292 17.81 3.37 -6.42
N ALA A 293 17.68 4.68 -6.29
CA ALA A 293 18.24 5.45 -5.19
C ALA A 293 17.15 6.06 -4.29
N ARG A 294 15.89 5.77 -4.62
CA ARG A 294 14.68 6.26 -4.00
C ARG A 294 14.48 5.68 -2.59
N GLY A 295 13.70 6.38 -1.82
CA GLY A 295 13.23 5.94 -0.51
C GLY A 295 13.37 7.04 0.53
N LEU A 296 12.82 6.79 1.70
CA LEU A 296 12.97 7.70 2.84
C LEU A 296 14.40 7.64 3.37
N ASN A 297 14.89 8.75 3.88
CA ASN A 297 16.29 8.91 4.30
C ASN A 297 16.73 7.98 5.45
N TYR A 298 15.80 7.21 6.00
CA TYR A 298 16.08 6.26 7.07
C TYR A 298 16.52 4.87 6.61
N TYR A 299 16.46 4.54 5.30
CA TYR A 299 16.94 3.24 4.80
C TYR A 299 18.47 3.14 4.86
N THR A 300 18.95 1.98 5.32
CA THR A 300 20.39 1.72 5.61
C THR A 300 20.96 0.52 4.84
N GLY A 301 20.11 -0.33 4.28
CA GLY A 301 20.51 -1.55 3.58
C GLY A 301 19.75 -1.73 2.27
N ALA A 302 19.21 -2.93 2.05
CA ALA A 302 18.41 -3.23 0.87
C ALA A 302 17.21 -2.28 0.71
N ILE A 303 16.93 -1.87 -0.52
CA ILE A 303 15.78 -1.06 -0.91
C ILE A 303 15.06 -1.74 -2.07
N PHE A 304 13.72 -1.61 -2.08
CA PHE A 304 12.85 -2.28 -3.03
C PHE A 304 11.88 -1.28 -3.66
N GLU A 305 11.63 -1.46 -4.94
CA GLU A 305 10.56 -0.77 -5.68
C GLU A 305 9.88 -1.77 -6.62
N VAL A 306 8.54 -1.70 -6.69
CA VAL A 306 7.76 -2.59 -7.56
C VAL A 306 6.93 -1.75 -8.51
N LYS A 307 7.06 -2.05 -9.80
CA LYS A 307 6.31 -1.40 -10.89
C LYS A 307 5.43 -2.41 -11.59
N ALA A 308 4.19 -2.03 -11.90
CA ALA A 308 3.35 -2.81 -12.80
C ALA A 308 3.89 -2.69 -14.24
N LEU A 309 3.90 -3.81 -14.99
CA LEU A 309 4.45 -3.85 -16.34
C LEU A 309 3.42 -3.40 -17.40
N ASP A 310 2.14 -3.68 -17.17
CA ASP A 310 1.10 -3.52 -18.17
C ASP A 310 0.35 -2.17 -18.09
N THR A 311 0.80 -1.26 -17.24
CA THR A 311 0.20 0.07 -17.08
C THR A 311 1.27 1.11 -16.70
N PRO A 312 1.17 2.35 -17.21
CA PRO A 312 2.11 3.42 -16.88
C PRO A 312 1.87 3.99 -15.48
N MET A 313 1.68 3.12 -14.49
CA MET A 313 1.56 3.52 -13.08
C MET A 313 2.97 3.66 -12.47
N GLY A 314 3.17 4.65 -11.62
CA GLY A 314 4.38 4.73 -10.79
C GLY A 314 4.49 3.54 -9.84
N SER A 315 5.53 3.52 -9.00
CA SER A 315 5.74 2.47 -8.00
C SER A 315 4.47 2.14 -7.22
N ILE A 316 4.08 0.87 -7.18
CA ILE A 316 2.88 0.37 -6.49
C ILE A 316 3.20 -0.26 -5.13
N THR A 317 4.46 -0.62 -4.93
CA THR A 317 5.01 -1.12 -3.65
C THR A 317 6.44 -0.63 -3.52
N GLY A 318 6.87 -0.39 -2.30
CA GLY A 318 8.25 -0.03 -2.00
C GLY A 318 8.59 -0.39 -0.56
N GLY A 319 9.88 -0.43 -0.25
CA GLY A 319 10.35 -0.76 1.08
C GLY A 319 11.86 -0.79 1.19
N GLY A 320 12.36 -1.28 2.32
CA GLY A 320 13.77 -1.46 2.56
C GLY A 320 14.13 -1.67 4.03
N ARG A 321 15.42 -1.89 4.28
CA ARG A 321 15.99 -2.07 5.62
C ARG A 321 16.29 -0.72 6.27
N TYR A 322 15.97 -0.62 7.55
CA TYR A 322 16.23 0.53 8.41
C TYR A 322 16.76 0.05 9.78
N ASP A 323 18.03 0.37 10.10
CA ASP A 323 18.70 -0.21 11.26
C ASP A 323 18.66 0.67 12.51
N ASN A 324 18.18 1.91 12.41
CA ASN A 324 18.23 2.83 13.54
C ASN A 324 17.00 3.75 13.69
N LEU A 325 15.88 3.34 13.10
CA LEU A 325 14.68 4.17 13.17
C LEU A 325 14.15 4.31 14.61
N THR A 326 14.26 3.25 15.41
CA THR A 326 13.91 3.27 16.84
C THR A 326 14.86 4.12 17.69
N GLY A 327 16.09 4.35 17.21
CA GLY A 327 17.07 5.24 17.86
C GLY A 327 16.56 6.67 18.02
N ILE A 328 15.72 7.14 17.12
CA ILE A 328 15.06 8.46 17.21
C ILE A 328 14.20 8.60 18.49
N PHE A 329 13.73 7.48 19.01
CA PHE A 329 12.90 7.39 20.22
C PHE A 329 13.67 6.83 21.43
N GLY A 330 15.01 6.86 21.37
CA GLY A 330 15.89 6.47 22.48
C GLY A 330 16.20 4.96 22.58
N MET A 331 15.94 4.18 21.52
CA MET A 331 16.26 2.74 21.44
C MET A 331 17.11 2.46 20.19
N PRO A 332 18.42 2.82 20.21
CA PRO A 332 19.31 2.58 19.07
C PRO A 332 19.62 1.09 18.87
N GLY A 333 20.07 0.72 17.66
CA GLY A 333 20.60 -0.61 17.35
C GLY A 333 19.54 -1.69 17.13
N LEU A 334 18.26 -1.33 16.94
CA LEU A 334 17.23 -2.28 16.54
C LEU A 334 17.03 -2.23 15.02
N SER A 335 17.47 -3.29 14.36
CA SER A 335 17.30 -3.46 12.91
C SER A 335 15.84 -3.74 12.56
N GLY A 336 15.41 -3.19 11.44
CA GLY A 336 14.10 -3.43 10.88
C GLY A 336 14.14 -3.45 9.35
N VAL A 337 13.21 -4.17 8.75
CA VAL A 337 12.99 -4.17 7.30
C VAL A 337 11.50 -4.28 7.04
N GLY A 338 11.01 -3.57 6.02
CA GLY A 338 9.59 -3.59 5.72
C GLY A 338 9.27 -3.20 4.29
N ILE A 339 8.04 -3.51 3.92
CA ILE A 339 7.42 -3.15 2.62
C ILE A 339 6.08 -2.48 2.84
N SER A 340 5.67 -1.67 1.88
CA SER A 340 4.38 -0.97 1.86
C SER A 340 3.72 -1.13 0.50
N PHE A 341 2.53 -1.75 0.45
CA PHE A 341 1.69 -1.74 -0.75
C PHE A 341 0.82 -0.49 -0.76
N GLY A 342 0.84 0.24 -1.87
CA GLY A 342 -0.02 1.38 -2.12
C GLY A 342 -1.40 0.94 -2.60
N ALA A 343 -2.34 0.69 -1.69
CA ALA A 343 -3.66 0.12 -2.03
C ALA A 343 -4.42 0.91 -3.09
N ASP A 344 -4.35 2.24 -3.05
CA ASP A 344 -5.04 3.11 -4.01
C ASP A 344 -4.43 3.04 -5.42
N ARG A 345 -3.11 2.82 -5.54
CA ARG A 345 -2.46 2.58 -6.83
C ARG A 345 -2.77 1.20 -7.37
N ILE A 346 -2.80 0.17 -6.51
CA ILE A 346 -3.22 -1.18 -6.89
C ILE A 346 -4.67 -1.16 -7.36
N PHE A 347 -5.55 -0.42 -6.68
CA PHE A 347 -6.94 -0.20 -7.09
C PHE A 347 -7.03 0.39 -8.50
N ASP A 348 -6.24 1.43 -8.79
CA ASP A 348 -6.20 2.07 -10.11
C ASP A 348 -5.65 1.10 -11.19
N VAL A 349 -4.65 0.25 -10.86
CA VAL A 349 -4.10 -0.77 -11.78
C VAL A 349 -5.15 -1.84 -12.09
N LEU A 350 -5.76 -2.44 -11.07
CA LEU A 350 -6.78 -3.47 -11.24
C LEU A 350 -7.99 -2.99 -12.06
N ASN A 351 -8.43 -1.74 -11.83
CA ASN A 351 -9.48 -1.13 -12.65
C ASN A 351 -9.03 -0.88 -14.11
N THR A 352 -7.78 -0.51 -14.32
CA THR A 352 -7.26 -0.23 -15.68
C THR A 352 -7.12 -1.52 -16.49
N LEU A 353 -6.75 -2.62 -15.84
CA LEU A 353 -6.51 -3.91 -16.47
C LEU A 353 -7.72 -4.86 -16.42
N ASP A 354 -8.82 -4.43 -15.79
CA ASP A 354 -10.06 -5.21 -15.59
C ASP A 354 -9.80 -6.59 -14.96
N LEU A 355 -9.03 -6.60 -13.87
CA LEU A 355 -8.57 -7.83 -13.20
C LEU A 355 -9.36 -8.17 -11.92
N TYR A 356 -10.44 -7.45 -11.62
CA TYR A 356 -11.28 -7.82 -10.48
C TYR A 356 -12.08 -9.08 -10.79
N PRO A 357 -12.11 -10.08 -9.89
CA PRO A 357 -13.03 -11.20 -10.02
C PRO A 357 -14.50 -10.72 -9.89
N GLU A 358 -15.40 -11.39 -10.59
CA GLU A 358 -16.83 -11.00 -10.63
C GLU A 358 -17.46 -10.91 -9.24
N ASP A 359 -17.08 -11.79 -8.33
CA ASP A 359 -17.58 -11.83 -6.95
C ASP A 359 -17.02 -10.71 -6.05
N ALA A 360 -15.94 -10.07 -6.46
CA ALA A 360 -15.38 -8.90 -5.76
C ALA A 360 -16.22 -7.63 -5.95
N VAL A 361 -17.14 -7.61 -6.92
CA VAL A 361 -17.91 -6.41 -7.31
C VAL A 361 -19.29 -6.36 -6.65
N THR A 362 -19.83 -7.51 -6.26
CA THR A 362 -21.20 -7.62 -5.73
C THR A 362 -21.24 -7.85 -4.22
N SER A 363 -21.98 -6.99 -3.51
CA SER A 363 -22.19 -7.13 -2.05
C SER A 363 -23.35 -8.03 -1.66
N THR A 364 -24.33 -8.26 -2.55
CA THR A 364 -25.51 -9.09 -2.32
C THR A 364 -25.58 -10.17 -3.39
N LYS A 365 -25.62 -11.44 -2.99
CA LYS A 365 -25.71 -12.58 -3.92
C LYS A 365 -27.16 -12.99 -4.23
N LEU A 366 -28.09 -12.78 -3.32
CA LEU A 366 -29.46 -13.25 -3.43
C LEU A 366 -30.44 -12.19 -2.96
N LEU A 367 -31.46 -11.90 -3.79
CA LEU A 367 -32.60 -11.04 -3.45
C LEU A 367 -33.91 -11.85 -3.45
N PHE A 368 -34.66 -11.78 -2.37
CA PHE A 368 -36.03 -12.27 -2.31
C PHE A 368 -37.00 -11.15 -2.69
N ILE A 369 -37.92 -11.45 -3.61
CA ILE A 369 -39.00 -10.55 -4.02
C ILE A 369 -40.08 -10.53 -2.94
N ASN A 370 -40.62 -9.34 -2.66
CA ASN A 370 -41.70 -9.13 -1.71
C ASN A 370 -43.01 -8.78 -2.46
N PHE A 371 -43.99 -9.69 -2.46
CA PHE A 371 -45.31 -9.45 -3.03
C PHE A 371 -46.35 -9.07 -1.96
N GLY A 372 -46.09 -9.37 -0.68
CA GLY A 372 -46.98 -9.08 0.40
C GLY A 372 -46.66 -9.83 1.68
N GLN A 373 -47.58 -9.79 2.62
CA GLN A 373 -47.37 -10.32 3.97
C GLN A 373 -47.22 -11.85 3.98
N THR A 374 -48.02 -12.56 3.16
CA THR A 374 -48.01 -14.04 3.08
C THR A 374 -46.68 -14.54 2.55
N GLU A 375 -46.23 -14.01 1.42
CA GLU A 375 -44.97 -14.38 0.78
C GLU A 375 -43.78 -14.02 1.65
N THR A 376 -43.83 -12.87 2.32
CA THR A 376 -42.79 -12.45 3.27
C THR A 376 -42.68 -13.43 4.43
N ALA A 377 -43.80 -13.84 5.03
CA ALA A 377 -43.81 -14.79 6.14
C ALA A 377 -43.20 -16.15 5.75
N TYR A 378 -43.42 -16.61 4.53
CA TYR A 378 -42.84 -17.83 3.98
C TYR A 378 -41.32 -17.64 3.69
N CYS A 379 -40.94 -16.52 3.09
CA CYS A 379 -39.56 -16.28 2.67
C CYS A 379 -38.59 -16.01 3.82
N LEU A 380 -39.01 -15.31 4.89
CA LEU A 380 -38.11 -14.88 5.98
C LEU A 380 -37.33 -16.03 6.65
N PRO A 381 -37.92 -17.23 6.93
CA PRO A 381 -37.13 -18.36 7.40
C PRO A 381 -36.04 -18.81 6.41
N ILE A 382 -36.34 -18.77 5.09
CA ILE A 382 -35.44 -19.16 4.03
C ILE A 382 -34.29 -18.12 3.92
N VAL A 383 -34.59 -16.82 3.99
CA VAL A 383 -33.64 -15.74 4.06
C VAL A 383 -32.69 -15.92 5.26
N SER A 384 -33.25 -16.25 6.43
CA SER A 384 -32.46 -16.50 7.64
C SER A 384 -31.54 -17.72 7.47
N LYS A 385 -32.01 -18.76 6.84
CA LYS A 385 -31.24 -19.98 6.52
C LYS A 385 -30.11 -19.68 5.54
N ALA A 386 -30.38 -18.93 4.47
CA ALA A 386 -29.38 -18.51 3.50
C ALA A 386 -28.27 -17.64 4.15
N ARG A 387 -28.65 -16.69 5.02
CA ARG A 387 -27.70 -15.89 5.80
C ARG A 387 -26.87 -16.75 6.76
N GLY A 388 -27.51 -17.70 7.45
CA GLY A 388 -26.83 -18.67 8.31
C GLY A 388 -25.84 -19.57 7.55
N ALA A 389 -26.07 -19.77 6.26
CA ALA A 389 -25.17 -20.47 5.36
C ALA A 389 -24.05 -19.58 4.77
N GLY A 390 -23.97 -18.29 5.16
CA GLY A 390 -22.94 -17.34 4.71
C GLY A 390 -23.27 -16.64 3.38
N ILE A 391 -24.52 -16.74 2.87
CA ILE A 391 -24.93 -16.08 1.62
C ILE A 391 -25.43 -14.67 1.93
N GLN A 392 -24.83 -13.64 1.31
CA GLN A 392 -25.31 -12.25 1.40
C GLN A 392 -26.69 -12.13 0.75
N THR A 393 -27.73 -12.09 1.57
CA THR A 393 -29.11 -12.17 1.16
C THR A 393 -29.92 -10.96 1.61
N GLU A 394 -30.64 -10.34 0.68
CA GLU A 394 -31.61 -9.28 0.94
C GLU A 394 -33.05 -9.80 0.74
N MET A 395 -33.99 -9.27 1.53
CA MET A 395 -35.43 -9.30 1.23
C MET A 395 -35.82 -7.89 0.83
N TYR A 396 -36.51 -7.71 -0.32
CA TYR A 396 -36.98 -6.38 -0.71
C TYR A 396 -37.95 -5.85 0.36
N PRO A 397 -37.76 -4.64 0.90
CA PRO A 397 -38.45 -4.23 2.12
C PRO A 397 -39.96 -4.00 1.94
N ASP A 398 -40.37 -3.44 0.81
CA ASP A 398 -41.72 -3.04 0.53
C ASP A 398 -42.43 -4.04 -0.41
N ALA A 399 -43.72 -4.31 -0.19
CA ALA A 399 -44.53 -4.96 -1.20
C ALA A 399 -44.65 -4.07 -2.45
N ALA A 400 -44.12 -4.54 -3.56
CA ALA A 400 -44.04 -3.78 -4.79
C ALA A 400 -44.21 -4.67 -6.04
N LYS A 401 -44.51 -4.03 -7.18
CA LYS A 401 -44.57 -4.73 -8.46
C LYS A 401 -43.22 -5.38 -8.79
N MET A 402 -43.24 -6.61 -9.29
CA MET A 402 -42.05 -7.38 -9.68
C MET A 402 -41.07 -6.56 -10.51
N LYS A 403 -41.53 -5.79 -11.50
CA LYS A 403 -40.66 -4.96 -12.36
C LYS A 403 -39.77 -3.98 -11.56
N LYS A 404 -40.32 -3.35 -10.49
CA LYS A 404 -39.56 -2.43 -9.65
C LYS A 404 -38.43 -3.16 -8.92
N GLN A 405 -38.70 -4.32 -8.37
CA GLN A 405 -37.78 -5.15 -7.62
C GLN A 405 -36.69 -5.78 -8.51
N MET A 406 -37.08 -6.21 -9.72
CA MET A 406 -36.14 -6.71 -10.73
C MET A 406 -35.18 -5.59 -11.21
N ASN A 407 -35.69 -4.36 -11.40
CA ASN A 407 -34.86 -3.23 -11.72
C ASN A 407 -33.83 -2.91 -10.57
N TYR A 408 -34.27 -3.08 -9.33
CA TYR A 408 -33.38 -2.95 -8.18
C TYR A 408 -32.28 -4.01 -8.19
N ALA A 409 -32.62 -5.28 -8.44
CA ALA A 409 -31.67 -6.36 -8.56
C ALA A 409 -30.64 -6.09 -9.68
N ASN A 410 -31.12 -5.67 -10.85
CA ASN A 410 -30.24 -5.31 -11.98
C ASN A 410 -29.31 -4.13 -11.66
N ALA A 411 -29.85 -3.07 -11.05
CA ALA A 411 -29.05 -1.89 -10.69
C ALA A 411 -27.97 -2.16 -9.65
N LYS A 412 -28.16 -3.19 -8.82
CA LYS A 412 -27.20 -3.67 -7.82
C LYS A 412 -26.36 -4.86 -8.30
N HIS A 413 -26.52 -5.29 -9.54
CA HIS A 413 -25.82 -6.46 -10.11
C HIS A 413 -26.00 -7.73 -9.26
N ILE A 414 -27.19 -7.93 -8.64
CA ILE A 414 -27.47 -9.12 -7.82
C ILE A 414 -27.64 -10.33 -8.74
N PRO A 415 -26.81 -11.38 -8.61
CA PRO A 415 -26.80 -12.48 -9.56
C PRO A 415 -28.00 -13.41 -9.45
N PHE A 416 -28.65 -13.53 -8.28
CA PHE A 416 -29.78 -14.42 -8.07
C PHE A 416 -30.97 -13.68 -7.46
N VAL A 417 -32.18 -13.98 -8.01
CA VAL A 417 -33.44 -13.48 -7.48
C VAL A 417 -34.34 -14.63 -7.16
N ALA A 418 -34.82 -14.69 -5.93
CA ALA A 418 -35.81 -15.66 -5.46
C ALA A 418 -37.23 -15.06 -5.55
N ILE A 419 -38.13 -15.73 -6.27
CA ILE A 419 -39.50 -15.31 -6.52
C ILE A 419 -40.41 -16.37 -5.89
N THR A 420 -41.38 -15.93 -5.09
CA THR A 420 -42.30 -16.83 -4.39
C THR A 420 -43.69 -16.24 -4.45
N GLY A 421 -44.60 -16.96 -5.05
CA GLY A 421 -46.02 -16.68 -5.09
C GLY A 421 -46.81 -17.84 -4.45
N GLU A 422 -48.14 -17.85 -4.63
CA GLU A 422 -49.02 -18.85 -4.03
C GLU A 422 -48.66 -20.29 -4.43
N ASN A 423 -48.25 -20.49 -5.70
CA ASN A 423 -47.91 -21.82 -6.21
C ASN A 423 -46.63 -22.36 -5.58
N GLU A 424 -45.61 -21.52 -5.49
CA GLU A 424 -44.30 -21.86 -4.87
C GLU A 424 -44.49 -22.20 -3.39
N ILE A 425 -45.32 -21.43 -2.68
CA ILE A 425 -45.65 -21.68 -1.27
C ILE A 425 -46.35 -23.02 -1.11
N ALA A 426 -47.33 -23.32 -1.97
CA ALA A 426 -48.08 -24.59 -1.93
C ALA A 426 -47.18 -25.81 -2.14
N GLU A 427 -46.12 -25.68 -2.95
CA GLU A 427 -45.15 -26.73 -3.21
C GLU A 427 -43.99 -26.75 -2.20
N GLY A 428 -43.89 -25.78 -1.31
CA GLY A 428 -42.75 -25.64 -0.38
C GLY A 428 -41.44 -25.28 -1.07
N LYS A 429 -41.52 -24.59 -2.22
CA LYS A 429 -40.38 -24.25 -3.08
C LYS A 429 -40.25 -22.75 -3.32
N VAL A 430 -39.26 -22.40 -4.11
CA VAL A 430 -38.93 -21.02 -4.55
C VAL A 430 -38.55 -21.08 -6.03
N MET A 431 -39.00 -20.14 -6.84
CA MET A 431 -38.50 -19.94 -8.19
C MET A 431 -37.23 -19.15 -8.10
N LEU A 432 -36.07 -19.78 -8.35
CA LEU A 432 -34.75 -19.13 -8.40
C LEU A 432 -34.43 -18.70 -9.82
N LYS A 433 -34.19 -17.43 -10.02
CA LYS A 433 -33.73 -16.84 -11.28
C LYS A 433 -32.28 -16.44 -11.22
N ASN A 434 -31.49 -16.97 -12.14
CA ASN A 434 -30.15 -16.46 -12.42
C ASN A 434 -30.27 -15.20 -13.31
N MET A 435 -29.78 -14.06 -12.81
CA MET A 435 -29.92 -12.77 -13.52
C MET A 435 -28.89 -12.60 -14.65
N VAL A 436 -27.82 -13.39 -14.65
CA VAL A 436 -26.77 -13.36 -15.67
C VAL A 436 -27.20 -14.21 -16.88
N THR A 437 -27.61 -15.48 -16.66
CA THR A 437 -28.01 -16.40 -17.74
C THR A 437 -29.47 -16.23 -18.15
N GLY A 438 -30.30 -15.68 -17.26
CA GLY A 438 -31.74 -15.59 -17.43
C GLY A 438 -32.51 -16.88 -17.11
N GLU A 439 -31.82 -17.98 -16.76
CA GLU A 439 -32.43 -19.25 -16.41
C GLU A 439 -33.26 -19.17 -15.14
N GLN A 440 -34.35 -19.94 -15.11
CA GLN A 440 -35.22 -20.01 -13.95
C GLN A 440 -35.49 -21.48 -13.63
N GLN A 441 -35.46 -21.81 -12.34
CA GLN A 441 -35.74 -23.16 -11.88
C GLN A 441 -36.49 -23.15 -10.54
N MET A 442 -37.40 -24.11 -10.40
CA MET A 442 -38.12 -24.33 -9.16
C MET A 442 -37.26 -25.18 -8.23
N VAL A 443 -36.87 -24.65 -7.07
CA VAL A 443 -35.97 -25.28 -6.14
C VAL A 443 -36.50 -25.30 -4.72
N THR A 444 -36.10 -26.29 -3.94
CA THR A 444 -36.34 -26.29 -2.48
C THR A 444 -35.39 -25.26 -1.81
N PRO A 445 -35.68 -24.83 -0.57
CA PRO A 445 -34.78 -23.93 0.17
C PRO A 445 -33.33 -24.46 0.35
N ASP A 446 -33.16 -25.78 0.42
CA ASP A 446 -31.84 -26.39 0.53
C ASP A 446 -31.08 -26.34 -0.80
N GLU A 447 -31.73 -26.72 -1.90
CA GLU A 447 -31.17 -26.64 -3.25
C GLU A 447 -30.80 -25.17 -3.62
N LEU A 448 -31.65 -24.20 -3.24
CA LEU A 448 -31.32 -22.76 -3.43
C LEU A 448 -29.98 -22.39 -2.78
N ILE A 449 -29.76 -22.83 -1.54
CA ILE A 449 -28.55 -22.54 -0.81
C ILE A 449 -27.33 -23.15 -1.51
N GLU A 450 -27.43 -24.40 -1.94
CA GLU A 450 -26.36 -25.10 -2.65
C GLU A 450 -26.02 -24.41 -3.98
N ILE A 451 -27.01 -24.02 -4.76
CA ILE A 451 -26.85 -23.38 -6.07
C ILE A 451 -26.21 -21.99 -5.92
N VAL A 452 -26.65 -21.20 -4.92
CA VAL A 452 -26.13 -19.83 -4.74
C VAL A 452 -24.72 -19.82 -4.10
N LYS A 453 -24.33 -20.90 -3.42
CA LYS A 453 -22.97 -21.09 -2.89
C LYS A 453 -21.94 -21.53 -3.93
N ALA A 454 -22.40 -22.32 -4.92
CA ALA A 454 -21.54 -22.82 -5.99
C ALA A 454 -21.04 -21.70 -6.90
#